data_8502a4625e78ad9e511a245bb460184c
#
_entry.id   8502a4625e78ad9e511a245bb460184c
#
_cell.length_a   1.000
_cell.length_b   1.000
_cell.length_c   1.000
_cell.angle_alpha   90.00
_cell.angle_beta   90.00
_cell.angle_gamma   90.00
#
_symmetry.space_group_name_H-M   'P 1'
#
loop_
_entity.id
_entity.type
_entity.pdbx_description
1 polymer ?
#
loop_
_entity_poly.entity_id
_entity_poly.type
_entity_poly.pdbx_seq_one_letter_code
_entity_poly.pdbx_strand_id
1 'polypeptide(L)'
;DATDDIQPLDYIFSVEILNEGVDIIEVNQVIMLRPTQSPIVFIQQLGRGLRKADGKEFVVILNFIGNYEKNFMIPIALSGDRTYNPDTIRKYVISGNSTIPGASTVHFDAVAKEKIFRSIDKICGMKAIIKDSYTSLKNRLGRVPYLMDFYENGEIDPLVIIREYKTYQDFLVSVEKECYREKITDQEKLTLEYLSKTVLSGVRPYELEILKRLFKSDQISIAELADELKNAYLHSFDEASLENAIQVLEGRFVSKEAEYQKYKNIDIIGEHDAKFIRRMVSYAKRLQHREFYKQMDDLIRVGLRRYQDKFGKNLATDGPFVLYEKYSRRDVSLLMNCGRDLSSIMYGMKRIGDDVFIFITYHKVGAESDELQYAEGKPDYADAFTDSMIFRWDSQIGKG
;
A
#
# COMPACT_ATOMS: atom_id res chain seq x y z
N ASP A 1 -45.79 -24.39 -33.36
CA ASP A 1 -45.65 -23.18 -32.53
C ASP A 1 -46.07 -23.56 -31.10
N ALA A 2 -45.13 -24.12 -30.37
CA ALA A 2 -45.27 -24.31 -28.93
C ALA A 2 -44.76 -23.01 -28.29
N THR A 3 -45.64 -22.14 -27.86
CA THR A 3 -45.33 -21.10 -26.89
C THR A 3 -45.07 -21.85 -25.58
N ASP A 4 -43.80 -22.12 -25.27
CA ASP A 4 -43.36 -22.50 -23.95
C ASP A 4 -43.71 -21.35 -23.01
N ASP A 5 -44.74 -21.50 -22.21
CA ASP A 5 -45.02 -20.65 -21.05
C ASP A 5 -43.91 -20.88 -20.02
N ILE A 6 -42.72 -20.30 -20.29
CA ILE A 6 -41.64 -20.27 -19.33
C ILE A 6 -42.09 -19.30 -18.24
N GLN A 7 -42.57 -19.81 -17.12
CA GLN A 7 -42.83 -18.99 -15.96
C GLN A 7 -41.51 -18.35 -15.50
N PRO A 8 -41.45 -17.05 -15.27
CA PRO A 8 -40.25 -16.38 -14.75
C PRO A 8 -39.91 -16.96 -13.37
N LEU A 9 -38.60 -17.16 -13.14
CA LEU A 9 -38.11 -17.59 -11.83
C LEU A 9 -38.07 -16.40 -10.88
N ASP A 10 -38.74 -16.49 -9.74
CA ASP A 10 -38.70 -15.45 -8.71
C ASP A 10 -37.43 -15.50 -7.88
N TYR A 11 -36.89 -16.71 -7.63
CA TYR A 11 -35.73 -16.93 -6.76
C TYR A 11 -34.80 -18.00 -7.33
N ILE A 12 -33.48 -17.74 -7.19
CA ILE A 12 -32.42 -18.69 -7.54
C ILE A 12 -31.57 -18.91 -6.29
N PHE A 13 -31.48 -20.14 -5.82
CA PHE A 13 -30.57 -20.53 -4.74
C PHE A 13 -29.35 -21.22 -5.35
N SER A 14 -28.16 -20.75 -4.98
CA SER A 14 -26.92 -21.35 -5.47
C SER A 14 -25.88 -21.48 -4.39
N VAL A 15 -25.00 -22.48 -4.51
CA VAL A 15 -23.83 -22.69 -3.68
C VAL A 15 -22.63 -22.73 -4.63
N GLU A 16 -21.79 -21.67 -4.62
CA GLU A 16 -20.54 -21.55 -5.39
C GLU A 16 -20.66 -21.52 -6.92
N ILE A 17 -21.76 -22.00 -7.52
CA ILE A 17 -21.97 -22.01 -8.99
C ILE A 17 -21.89 -20.61 -9.60
N LEU A 18 -22.32 -19.59 -8.87
CA LEU A 18 -22.27 -18.19 -9.30
C LEU A 18 -20.90 -17.53 -9.06
N ASN A 19 -19.90 -18.27 -8.59
CA ASN A 19 -18.55 -17.75 -8.40
C ASN A 19 -17.79 -17.64 -9.73
N GLU A 20 -18.05 -18.52 -10.70
CA GLU A 20 -17.41 -18.51 -12.02
C GLU A 20 -18.37 -18.90 -13.15
N GLY A 21 -18.26 -18.24 -14.29
CA GLY A 21 -18.84 -18.67 -15.58
C GLY A 21 -20.33 -18.42 -15.80
N VAL A 22 -21.15 -18.14 -14.79
CA VAL A 22 -22.60 -17.90 -14.96
C VAL A 22 -22.91 -16.42 -14.81
N ASP A 23 -23.69 -15.88 -15.75
CA ASP A 23 -24.07 -14.48 -15.83
C ASP A 23 -25.58 -14.36 -15.84
N ILE A 24 -26.14 -13.75 -14.79
CA ILE A 24 -27.59 -13.52 -14.70
C ILE A 24 -27.76 -12.00 -14.59
N ILE A 25 -27.91 -11.37 -15.77
CA ILE A 25 -27.95 -9.91 -15.88
C ILE A 25 -29.26 -9.30 -15.32
N GLU A 26 -30.34 -10.07 -15.24
CA GLU A 26 -31.66 -9.61 -14.81
C GLU A 26 -31.84 -9.56 -13.30
N VAL A 27 -30.86 -10.06 -12.52
CA VAL A 27 -30.94 -10.07 -11.05
C VAL A 27 -30.99 -8.63 -10.52
N ASN A 28 -32.04 -8.32 -9.76
CA ASN A 28 -32.23 -7.00 -9.11
C ASN A 28 -31.97 -7.04 -7.59
N GLN A 29 -31.87 -8.23 -6.99
CA GLN A 29 -31.54 -8.42 -5.59
C GLN A 29 -30.60 -9.61 -5.39
N VAL A 30 -29.54 -9.42 -4.59
CA VAL A 30 -28.59 -10.46 -4.21
C VAL A 30 -28.55 -10.57 -2.69
N ILE A 31 -28.80 -11.77 -2.18
CA ILE A 31 -28.73 -12.07 -0.74
C ILE A 31 -27.55 -13.01 -0.48
N MET A 32 -26.53 -12.51 0.22
CA MET A 32 -25.31 -13.24 0.52
C MET A 32 -25.41 -13.85 1.92
N LEU A 33 -25.80 -15.11 1.99
CA LEU A 33 -25.99 -15.85 3.24
C LEU A 33 -24.73 -16.55 3.73
N ARG A 34 -23.82 -16.88 2.81
CA ARG A 34 -22.57 -17.59 3.13
C ARG A 34 -21.39 -16.61 3.19
N PRO A 35 -20.56 -16.64 4.25
CA PRO A 35 -19.37 -15.82 4.33
C PRO A 35 -18.35 -16.24 3.28
N THR A 36 -17.78 -15.24 2.57
CA THR A 36 -16.60 -15.42 1.74
C THR A 36 -15.34 -15.07 2.54
N GLN A 37 -14.26 -15.81 2.31
CA GLN A 37 -13.02 -15.60 3.05
C GLN A 37 -12.02 -14.69 2.30
N SER A 38 -12.33 -14.31 1.05
CA SER A 38 -11.47 -13.51 0.17
C SER A 38 -12.19 -12.25 -0.31
N PRO A 39 -11.57 -11.05 -0.21
CA PRO A 39 -12.08 -9.82 -0.77
C PRO A 39 -12.33 -9.92 -2.28
N ILE A 40 -11.47 -10.64 -3.01
CA ILE A 40 -11.58 -10.81 -4.47
C ILE A 40 -12.84 -11.61 -4.81
N VAL A 41 -13.05 -12.73 -4.12
CA VAL A 41 -14.25 -13.56 -4.34
C VAL A 41 -15.52 -12.79 -4.00
N PHE A 42 -15.49 -11.98 -2.93
CA PHE A 42 -16.61 -11.11 -2.59
C PHE A 42 -16.95 -10.13 -3.73
N ILE A 43 -15.93 -9.43 -4.27
CA ILE A 43 -16.13 -8.50 -5.39
C ILE A 43 -16.59 -9.21 -6.67
N GLN A 44 -16.08 -10.41 -6.94
CA GLN A 44 -16.53 -11.21 -8.09
C GLN A 44 -18.01 -11.59 -7.97
N GLN A 45 -18.45 -12.01 -6.80
CA GLN A 45 -19.86 -12.31 -6.53
C GLN A 45 -20.75 -11.07 -6.70
N LEU A 46 -20.32 -9.90 -6.17
CA LEU A 46 -21.02 -8.63 -6.36
C LEU A 46 -21.11 -8.25 -7.84
N GLY A 47 -19.99 -8.34 -8.57
CA GLY A 47 -19.89 -7.92 -9.96
C GLY A 47 -20.86 -8.63 -10.90
N ARG A 48 -21.26 -9.85 -10.57
CA ARG A 48 -22.24 -10.60 -11.38
C ARG A 48 -23.66 -10.01 -11.28
N GLY A 49 -24.06 -9.59 -10.08
CA GLY A 49 -25.32 -8.91 -9.86
C GLY A 49 -25.33 -7.45 -10.37
N LEU A 50 -24.16 -6.82 -10.50
CA LEU A 50 -24.03 -5.41 -10.89
C LEU A 50 -24.05 -5.16 -12.41
N ARG A 51 -24.20 -6.18 -13.24
CA ARG A 51 -24.26 -6.01 -14.69
C ARG A 51 -25.52 -5.27 -15.11
N LYS A 52 -25.37 -4.44 -16.15
CA LYS A 52 -26.47 -3.67 -16.69
C LYS A 52 -27.36 -4.55 -17.56
N ALA A 53 -28.68 -4.38 -17.42
CA ALA A 53 -29.71 -4.94 -18.28
C ALA A 53 -30.74 -3.88 -18.60
N ASP A 54 -31.43 -4.01 -19.70
CA ASP A 54 -32.51 -3.09 -20.09
C ASP A 54 -33.61 -3.13 -19.03
N GLY A 55 -34.01 -1.93 -18.57
CA GLY A 55 -35.03 -1.80 -17.51
C GLY A 55 -34.52 -2.01 -16.07
N LYS A 56 -33.23 -2.30 -15.88
CA LYS A 56 -32.61 -2.44 -14.57
C LYS A 56 -31.92 -1.17 -14.11
N GLU A 57 -32.54 -0.45 -13.18
CA GLU A 57 -32.03 0.84 -12.67
C GLU A 57 -30.99 0.64 -11.55
N PHE A 58 -31.20 -0.35 -10.65
CA PHE A 58 -30.33 -0.64 -9.52
C PHE A 58 -30.39 -2.10 -9.11
N VAL A 59 -29.42 -2.50 -8.27
CA VAL A 59 -29.39 -3.80 -7.59
C VAL A 59 -29.27 -3.60 -6.10
N VAL A 60 -30.10 -4.28 -5.35
CA VAL A 60 -29.99 -4.31 -3.88
C VAL A 60 -29.17 -5.53 -3.45
N ILE A 61 -28.12 -5.29 -2.68
CA ILE A 61 -27.26 -6.35 -2.16
C ILE A 61 -27.36 -6.37 -0.64
N LEU A 62 -27.84 -7.50 -0.09
CA LEU A 62 -27.93 -7.75 1.33
C LEU A 62 -26.86 -8.73 1.75
N ASN A 63 -25.98 -8.33 2.66
CA ASN A 63 -24.92 -9.18 3.19
C ASN A 63 -25.03 -9.33 4.71
N PHE A 64 -25.07 -10.57 5.19
CA PHE A 64 -25.17 -10.88 6.61
C PHE A 64 -23.77 -10.99 7.25
N ILE A 65 -23.16 -9.87 7.53
CA ILE A 65 -21.81 -9.76 8.13
C ILE A 65 -21.66 -10.57 9.42
N GLY A 66 -22.74 -10.78 10.15
CA GLY A 66 -22.73 -11.56 11.38
C GLY A 66 -22.19 -12.98 11.30
N ASN A 67 -22.15 -13.55 10.10
CA ASN A 67 -21.67 -14.90 9.83
C ASN A 67 -20.17 -14.98 9.50
N TYR A 68 -19.45 -13.85 9.46
CA TYR A 68 -18.05 -13.80 9.10
C TYR A 68 -17.15 -13.82 10.35
N GLU A 69 -16.08 -14.59 10.31
CA GLU A 69 -15.02 -14.54 11.32
C GLU A 69 -14.12 -13.30 11.13
N LYS A 70 -13.84 -12.95 9.86
CA LYS A 70 -13.00 -11.82 9.46
C LYS A 70 -13.86 -10.69 8.87
N ASN A 71 -14.72 -10.09 9.68
CA ASN A 71 -15.68 -9.08 9.23
C ASN A 71 -15.03 -7.85 8.57
N PHE A 72 -13.77 -7.54 8.90
CA PHE A 72 -13.01 -6.45 8.29
C PHE A 72 -12.71 -6.66 6.80
N MET A 73 -12.84 -7.88 6.27
CA MET A 73 -12.59 -8.18 4.85
C MET A 73 -13.59 -7.48 3.92
N ILE A 74 -14.82 -7.27 4.36
CA ILE A 74 -15.85 -6.63 3.55
C ILE A 74 -15.55 -5.17 3.25
N PRO A 75 -15.29 -4.30 4.25
CA PRO A 75 -14.87 -2.93 3.96
C PRO A 75 -13.57 -2.86 3.16
N ILE A 76 -12.61 -3.78 3.33
CA ILE A 76 -11.42 -3.87 2.49
C ILE A 76 -11.80 -4.15 1.03
N ALA A 77 -12.64 -5.15 0.79
CA ALA A 77 -13.11 -5.50 -0.54
C ALA A 77 -13.81 -4.31 -1.23
N LEU A 78 -14.70 -3.64 -0.52
CA LEU A 78 -15.48 -2.51 -1.05
C LEU A 78 -14.67 -1.24 -1.26
N SER A 79 -13.69 -0.96 -0.37
CA SER A 79 -12.82 0.22 -0.49
C SER A 79 -11.68 0.04 -1.48
N GLY A 80 -11.32 -1.20 -1.82
CA GLY A 80 -10.13 -1.53 -2.58
C GLY A 80 -8.81 -1.27 -1.83
N ASP A 81 -8.85 -0.96 -0.53
CA ASP A 81 -7.66 -0.73 0.30
C ASP A 81 -7.02 -2.05 0.71
N ARG A 82 -5.88 -2.37 0.10
CA ARG A 82 -5.10 -3.58 0.38
C ARG A 82 -4.01 -3.39 1.43
N THR A 83 -3.99 -2.23 2.10
CA THR A 83 -2.98 -1.92 3.13
C THR A 83 -3.27 -2.57 4.46
N TYR A 84 -4.50 -3.01 4.68
CA TYR A 84 -5.02 -3.55 5.95
C TYR A 84 -4.80 -2.58 7.12
N ASN A 85 -4.82 -1.28 6.82
CA ASN A 85 -4.68 -0.26 7.85
C ASN A 85 -6.00 -0.13 8.62
N PRO A 86 -6.01 -0.38 9.94
CA PRO A 86 -7.19 -0.28 10.78
C PRO A 86 -7.93 1.06 10.66
N ASP A 87 -7.19 2.17 10.61
CA ASP A 87 -7.77 3.51 10.55
C ASP A 87 -8.45 3.77 9.21
N THR A 88 -7.90 3.24 8.12
CA THR A 88 -8.55 3.34 6.79
C THR A 88 -9.85 2.56 6.76
N ILE A 89 -9.85 1.35 7.31
CA ILE A 89 -11.03 0.48 7.36
C ILE A 89 -12.11 1.15 8.22
N ARG A 90 -11.77 1.67 9.40
CA ARG A 90 -12.72 2.39 10.29
C ARG A 90 -13.29 3.62 9.60
N LYS A 91 -12.43 4.45 8.99
CA LYS A 91 -12.87 5.63 8.24
C LYS A 91 -13.88 5.24 7.16
N TYR A 92 -13.60 4.20 6.38
CA TYR A 92 -14.51 3.72 5.35
C TYR A 92 -15.86 3.29 5.92
N VAL A 93 -15.88 2.54 7.02
CA VAL A 93 -17.10 2.08 7.69
C VAL A 93 -17.93 3.23 8.26
N ILE A 94 -17.27 4.28 8.76
CA ILE A 94 -17.94 5.47 9.34
C ILE A 94 -18.45 6.40 8.23
N SER A 95 -17.61 6.73 7.26
CA SER A 95 -17.93 7.69 6.18
C SER A 95 -18.88 7.13 5.12
N GLY A 96 -18.98 5.79 5.03
CA GLY A 96 -19.92 5.10 4.16
C GLY A 96 -19.81 5.54 2.69
N ASN A 97 -20.81 6.25 2.21
CA ASN A 97 -21.07 6.53 0.80
C ASN A 97 -20.09 7.47 0.09
N SER A 98 -19.26 8.22 0.80
CA SER A 98 -18.45 9.29 0.19
C SER A 98 -17.28 8.81 -0.68
N THR A 99 -16.99 7.50 -0.66
CA THR A 99 -15.83 6.92 -1.34
C THR A 99 -16.14 6.05 -2.55
N ILE A 100 -17.42 5.77 -2.80
CA ILE A 100 -17.83 4.95 -3.95
C ILE A 100 -18.17 5.86 -5.14
N PRO A 101 -17.52 5.70 -6.30
CA PRO A 101 -17.86 6.48 -7.48
C PRO A 101 -19.29 6.19 -7.97
N GLY A 102 -20.02 7.23 -8.36
CA GLY A 102 -21.35 7.12 -8.94
C GLY A 102 -22.49 7.18 -7.92
N ALA A 103 -23.65 6.64 -8.28
CA ALA A 103 -24.87 6.65 -7.47
C ALA A 103 -24.96 5.47 -6.48
N SER A 104 -23.91 4.67 -6.36
CA SER A 104 -23.88 3.51 -5.45
C SER A 104 -23.74 3.95 -4.00
N THR A 105 -24.44 3.27 -3.09
CA THR A 105 -24.39 3.52 -1.65
C THR A 105 -24.09 2.24 -0.89
N VAL A 106 -23.30 2.35 0.20
CA VAL A 106 -23.07 1.26 1.14
C VAL A 106 -23.51 1.69 2.53
N HIS A 107 -24.31 0.87 3.16
CA HIS A 107 -24.76 1.09 4.52
C HIS A 107 -24.36 -0.08 5.41
N PHE A 108 -23.71 0.21 6.53
CA PHE A 108 -23.43 -0.73 7.60
C PHE A 108 -24.37 -0.42 8.77
N ASP A 109 -25.15 -1.40 9.22
CA ASP A 109 -25.93 -1.24 10.43
C ASP A 109 -25.05 -1.20 11.68
N ALA A 110 -25.64 -0.87 12.84
CA ALA A 110 -24.89 -0.73 14.10
C ALA A 110 -24.19 -2.05 14.51
N VAL A 111 -24.86 -3.20 14.33
CA VAL A 111 -24.32 -4.53 14.66
C VAL A 111 -23.16 -4.87 13.75
N ALA A 112 -23.29 -4.59 12.44
CA ALA A 112 -22.23 -4.81 11.47
C ALA A 112 -21.00 -3.94 11.79
N LYS A 113 -21.20 -2.65 12.10
CA LYS A 113 -20.11 -1.74 12.50
C LYS A 113 -19.36 -2.27 13.73
N GLU A 114 -20.08 -2.64 14.78
CA GLU A 114 -19.48 -3.19 16.00
C GLU A 114 -18.67 -4.45 15.73
N LYS A 115 -19.22 -5.40 14.96
CA LYS A 115 -18.52 -6.64 14.59
C LYS A 115 -17.29 -6.39 13.74
N ILE A 116 -17.36 -5.44 12.79
CA ILE A 116 -16.21 -5.04 11.98
C ILE A 116 -15.13 -4.44 12.88
N PHE A 117 -15.47 -3.51 13.77
CA PHE A 117 -14.49 -2.87 14.66
C PHE A 117 -13.83 -3.87 15.60
N ARG A 118 -14.61 -4.77 16.23
CA ARG A 118 -14.04 -5.85 17.05
C ARG A 118 -13.12 -6.78 16.25
N SER A 119 -13.42 -7.04 14.99
CA SER A 119 -12.57 -7.88 14.15
C SER A 119 -11.28 -7.17 13.72
N ILE A 120 -11.33 -5.85 13.52
CA ILE A 120 -10.14 -5.02 13.26
C ILE A 120 -9.19 -5.04 14.45
N ASP A 121 -9.71 -4.89 15.67
CA ASP A 121 -8.93 -4.90 16.91
C ASP A 121 -8.26 -6.26 17.16
N LYS A 122 -8.86 -7.33 16.63
CA LYS A 122 -8.35 -8.70 16.67
C LYS A 122 -7.49 -9.10 15.48
N ILE A 123 -7.06 -8.17 14.62
CA ILE A 123 -6.08 -8.46 13.54
C ILE A 123 -4.71 -8.84 14.19
N CYS A 124 -4.74 -9.83 15.08
CA CYS A 124 -3.58 -10.54 15.58
C CYS A 124 -3.22 -11.60 14.54
N GLY A 125 -2.21 -11.35 13.71
CA GLY A 125 -1.77 -12.35 12.75
C GLY A 125 -1.67 -11.88 11.32
N MET A 126 -1.25 -10.62 11.09
CA MET A 126 -0.98 -10.14 9.73
C MET A 126 -0.08 -11.11 8.95
N LYS A 127 0.87 -11.75 9.62
CA LYS A 127 1.71 -12.80 9.01
C LYS A 127 0.92 -14.00 8.49
N ALA A 128 -0.18 -14.39 9.15
CA ALA A 128 -1.05 -15.46 8.65
C ALA A 128 -1.81 -15.01 7.40
N ILE A 129 -2.38 -13.81 7.41
CA ILE A 129 -3.09 -13.23 6.25
C ILE A 129 -2.14 -13.14 5.04
N ILE A 130 -0.90 -12.69 5.24
CA ILE A 130 0.12 -12.63 4.18
C ILE A 130 0.40 -14.02 3.61
N LYS A 131 0.54 -15.03 4.47
CA LYS A 131 0.79 -16.43 4.03
C LYS A 131 -0.39 -17.02 3.28
N ASP A 132 -1.61 -16.77 3.73
CA ASP A 132 -2.84 -17.22 3.04
C ASP A 132 -2.93 -16.60 1.64
N SER A 133 -2.73 -15.27 1.53
CA SER A 133 -2.72 -14.56 0.26
C SER A 133 -1.59 -15.04 -0.66
N TYR A 134 -0.39 -15.30 -0.11
CA TYR A 134 0.72 -15.89 -0.86
C TYR A 134 0.35 -17.26 -1.44
N THR A 135 -0.23 -18.14 -0.61
CA THR A 135 -0.60 -19.50 -1.03
C THR A 135 -1.65 -19.45 -2.13
N SER A 136 -2.67 -18.61 -1.99
CA SER A 136 -3.69 -18.37 -3.00
C SER A 136 -3.08 -17.88 -4.32
N LEU A 137 -2.21 -16.87 -4.24
CA LEU A 137 -1.56 -16.30 -5.42
C LEU A 137 -0.59 -17.29 -6.08
N LYS A 138 0.20 -18.04 -5.30
CA LYS A 138 1.11 -19.08 -5.78
C LYS A 138 0.36 -20.18 -6.54
N ASN A 139 -0.77 -20.66 -5.99
CA ASN A 139 -1.59 -21.67 -6.64
C ASN A 139 -2.18 -21.16 -7.96
N ARG A 140 -2.67 -19.92 -7.99
CA ARG A 140 -3.22 -19.30 -9.19
C ARG A 140 -2.18 -19.09 -10.29
N LEU A 141 -0.94 -18.72 -9.93
CA LEU A 141 0.16 -18.48 -10.88
C LEU A 141 0.93 -19.75 -11.26
N GLY A 142 0.82 -20.84 -10.50
CA GLY A 142 1.62 -22.07 -10.70
C GLY A 142 3.12 -21.88 -10.42
N ARG A 143 3.53 -20.77 -9.80
CA ARG A 143 4.93 -20.45 -9.47
C ARG A 143 5.01 -19.60 -8.23
N VAL A 144 6.23 -19.45 -7.67
CA VAL A 144 6.48 -18.48 -6.59
C VAL A 144 6.18 -17.06 -7.10
N PRO A 145 5.26 -16.33 -6.45
CA PRO A 145 4.97 -14.94 -6.77
C PRO A 145 6.17 -14.03 -6.51
N TYR A 146 6.22 -12.89 -7.18
CA TYR A 146 7.09 -11.76 -6.90
C TYR A 146 6.27 -10.60 -6.32
N LEU A 147 6.91 -9.53 -5.84
CA LEU A 147 6.21 -8.36 -5.29
C LEU A 147 5.28 -7.71 -6.34
N MET A 148 5.66 -7.72 -7.62
CA MET A 148 4.83 -7.22 -8.71
C MET A 148 3.54 -8.05 -8.87
N ASP A 149 3.62 -9.37 -8.70
CA ASP A 149 2.43 -10.21 -8.77
C ASP A 149 1.42 -9.87 -7.66
N PHE A 150 1.91 -9.56 -6.45
CA PHE A 150 1.06 -9.07 -5.37
C PHE A 150 0.48 -7.70 -5.69
N TYR A 151 1.26 -6.82 -6.29
CA TYR A 151 0.81 -5.48 -6.65
C TYR A 151 -0.30 -5.52 -7.69
N GLU A 152 -0.14 -6.31 -8.75
CA GLU A 152 -1.08 -6.40 -9.86
C GLU A 152 -2.30 -7.30 -9.56
N ASN A 153 -2.08 -8.46 -8.94
CA ASN A 153 -3.07 -9.52 -8.83
C ASN A 153 -3.33 -9.99 -7.40
N GLY A 154 -2.63 -9.45 -6.41
CA GLY A 154 -2.74 -9.89 -5.03
C GLY A 154 -3.84 -9.17 -4.24
N GLU A 155 -4.17 -9.75 -3.10
CA GLU A 155 -5.11 -9.20 -2.12
C GLU A 155 -4.42 -8.27 -1.13
N ILE A 156 -3.08 -8.28 -1.10
CA ILE A 156 -2.24 -7.55 -0.15
C ILE A 156 -1.28 -6.63 -0.89
N ASP A 157 -1.15 -5.39 -0.40
CA ASP A 157 -0.14 -4.46 -0.88
C ASP A 157 1.27 -4.99 -0.50
N PRO A 158 2.25 -5.01 -1.44
CA PRO A 158 3.63 -5.39 -1.15
C PRO A 158 4.25 -4.72 0.06
N LEU A 159 3.90 -3.46 0.36
CA LEU A 159 4.42 -2.74 1.53
C LEU A 159 3.99 -3.39 2.86
N VAL A 160 2.86 -4.11 2.89
CA VAL A 160 2.44 -4.86 4.09
C VAL A 160 3.39 -6.02 4.36
N ILE A 161 3.84 -6.72 3.30
CA ILE A 161 4.81 -7.80 3.40
C ILE A 161 6.14 -7.25 3.96
N ILE A 162 6.62 -6.13 3.39
CA ILE A 162 7.87 -5.49 3.84
C ILE A 162 7.77 -4.99 5.28
N ARG A 163 6.64 -4.45 5.69
CA ARG A 163 6.42 -4.03 7.08
C ARG A 163 6.55 -5.17 8.07
N GLU A 164 6.04 -6.36 7.74
CA GLU A 164 6.03 -7.53 8.62
C GLU A 164 7.33 -8.35 8.60
N TYR A 165 8.02 -8.37 7.45
CA TYR A 165 9.18 -9.22 7.24
C TYR A 165 10.49 -8.48 6.93
N LYS A 166 10.46 -7.15 6.76
CA LYS A 166 11.57 -6.26 6.39
C LYS A 166 12.02 -6.40 4.94
N THR A 167 12.15 -7.62 4.43
CA THR A 167 12.50 -7.92 3.04
C THR A 167 11.56 -8.98 2.46
N TYR A 168 11.44 -8.99 1.14
CA TYR A 168 10.74 -10.08 0.47
C TYR A 168 11.50 -11.41 0.62
N GLN A 169 12.82 -11.37 0.70
CA GLN A 169 13.66 -12.53 0.98
C GLN A 169 13.33 -13.18 2.34
N ASP A 170 13.20 -12.39 3.42
CA ASP A 170 12.83 -12.93 4.73
C ASP A 170 11.44 -13.57 4.72
N PHE A 171 10.54 -12.97 3.95
CA PHE A 171 9.22 -13.57 3.73
C PHE A 171 9.33 -14.91 3.01
N LEU A 172 10.06 -14.98 1.88
CA LEU A 172 10.27 -16.24 1.14
C LEU A 172 10.91 -17.33 1.99
N VAL A 173 11.92 -16.99 2.80
CA VAL A 173 12.51 -17.94 3.76
C VAL A 173 11.47 -18.46 4.75
N SER A 174 10.50 -17.63 5.17
CA SER A 174 9.45 -18.04 6.11
C SER A 174 8.42 -19.00 5.51
N VAL A 175 8.18 -18.96 4.21
CA VAL A 175 7.15 -19.77 3.52
C VAL A 175 7.72 -20.92 2.69
N GLU A 176 8.86 -20.72 2.02
CA GLU A 176 9.54 -21.70 1.18
C GLU A 176 10.76 -22.36 1.88
N LYS A 177 11.04 -21.95 3.11
CA LYS A 177 12.08 -22.54 3.99
C LYS A 177 13.45 -22.68 3.30
N GLU A 178 13.97 -23.91 3.28
CA GLU A 178 15.32 -24.22 2.81
C GLU A 178 15.59 -23.79 1.37
N CYS A 179 14.56 -23.77 0.51
CA CYS A 179 14.72 -23.38 -0.89
C CYS A 179 15.23 -21.95 -1.10
N TYR A 180 15.06 -21.06 -0.10
CA TYR A 180 15.46 -19.65 -0.19
C TYR A 180 16.49 -19.19 0.83
N ARG A 181 16.85 -20.01 1.83
CA ARG A 181 17.72 -19.61 2.94
C ARG A 181 19.09 -19.10 2.51
N GLU A 182 19.73 -19.74 1.55
CA GLU A 182 21.09 -19.43 1.10
C GLU A 182 21.15 -18.76 -0.28
N LYS A 183 20.01 -18.33 -0.81
CA LYS A 183 19.94 -17.73 -2.16
C LYS A 183 20.44 -16.30 -2.25
N ILE A 184 20.66 -15.63 -1.13
CA ILE A 184 21.06 -14.23 -1.05
C ILE A 184 22.05 -14.09 0.11
N THR A 185 23.13 -13.36 -0.12
CA THR A 185 24.14 -13.03 0.90
C THR A 185 23.59 -11.99 1.89
N ASP A 186 24.21 -11.87 3.07
CA ASP A 186 23.83 -10.87 4.08
C ASP A 186 23.94 -9.44 3.54
N GLN A 187 24.96 -9.15 2.73
CA GLN A 187 25.15 -7.86 2.10
C GLN A 187 24.04 -7.52 1.07
N GLU A 188 23.64 -8.50 0.28
CA GLU A 188 22.53 -8.36 -0.67
C GLU A 188 21.20 -8.15 0.06
N LYS A 189 20.99 -8.93 1.13
CA LYS A 189 19.81 -8.78 1.99
C LYS A 189 19.75 -7.41 2.65
N LEU A 190 20.88 -6.89 3.13
CA LEU A 190 20.98 -5.56 3.71
C LEU A 190 20.59 -4.48 2.69
N THR A 191 21.04 -4.61 1.46
CA THR A 191 20.68 -3.71 0.37
C THR A 191 19.18 -3.76 0.07
N LEU A 192 18.59 -4.96 -0.02
CA LEU A 192 17.15 -5.13 -0.21
C LEU A 192 16.35 -4.56 0.96
N GLU A 193 16.78 -4.76 2.20
CA GLU A 193 16.11 -4.22 3.39
C GLU A 193 16.07 -2.70 3.34
N TYR A 194 17.19 -2.07 3.07
CA TYR A 194 17.28 -0.62 2.99
C TYR A 194 16.40 -0.04 1.89
N LEU A 195 16.51 -0.57 0.67
CA LEU A 195 15.74 -0.08 -0.48
C LEU A 195 14.24 -0.37 -0.36
N SER A 196 13.86 -1.54 0.16
CA SER A 196 12.45 -1.85 0.42
C SER A 196 11.84 -0.87 1.42
N LYS A 197 12.62 -0.46 2.42
CA LYS A 197 12.20 0.51 3.43
C LYS A 197 12.09 1.93 2.87
N THR A 198 13.01 2.33 1.97
CA THR A 198 13.17 3.74 1.55
C THR A 198 12.46 4.07 0.26
N VAL A 199 12.56 3.24 -0.78
CA VAL A 199 12.12 3.62 -2.13
C VAL A 199 10.94 2.82 -2.67
N LEU A 200 10.58 1.68 -2.07
CA LEU A 200 9.49 0.82 -2.56
C LEU A 200 8.11 1.50 -2.50
N SER A 201 7.92 2.50 -1.62
CA SER A 201 6.67 3.28 -1.57
C SER A 201 6.37 3.96 -2.90
N GLY A 202 7.39 4.26 -3.70
CA GLY A 202 7.25 4.84 -5.02
C GLY A 202 6.71 6.28 -5.00
N VAL A 203 6.93 7.05 -3.93
CA VAL A 203 6.44 8.43 -3.83
C VAL A 203 7.13 9.37 -4.80
N ARG A 204 8.34 9.03 -5.24
CA ARG A 204 9.08 9.73 -6.29
C ARG A 204 9.90 8.74 -7.12
N PRO A 205 10.24 9.05 -8.40
CA PRO A 205 10.85 8.08 -9.31
C PRO A 205 12.39 8.10 -9.31
N TYR A 206 13.05 9.10 -8.72
CA TYR A 206 14.46 9.42 -8.99
C TYR A 206 15.42 8.28 -8.64
N GLU A 207 15.36 7.76 -7.42
CA GLU A 207 16.20 6.64 -6.97
C GLU A 207 15.97 5.38 -7.80
N LEU A 208 14.70 5.12 -8.12
CA LEU A 208 14.28 3.93 -8.88
C LEU A 208 14.77 4.00 -10.33
N GLU A 209 14.73 5.17 -10.95
CA GLU A 209 15.24 5.37 -12.29
C GLU A 209 16.77 5.34 -12.35
N ILE A 210 17.46 5.85 -11.33
CA ILE A 210 18.92 5.68 -11.19
C ILE A 210 19.26 4.19 -11.07
N LEU A 211 18.61 3.46 -10.17
CA LEU A 211 18.81 2.01 -9.98
C LEU A 211 18.58 1.22 -11.27
N LYS A 212 17.49 1.50 -11.99
CA LYS A 212 17.14 0.84 -13.25
C LYS A 212 18.22 1.02 -14.32
N ARG A 213 18.86 2.20 -14.40
CA ARG A 213 19.95 2.48 -15.32
C ARG A 213 21.25 1.83 -14.87
N LEU A 214 21.55 1.87 -13.57
CA LEU A 214 22.73 1.19 -13.01
C LEU A 214 22.69 -0.34 -13.15
N PHE A 215 21.55 -0.93 -13.47
CA PHE A 215 21.48 -2.34 -13.84
C PHE A 215 22.13 -2.62 -15.18
N LYS A 216 22.02 -1.69 -16.13
CA LYS A 216 22.43 -1.85 -17.52
C LYS A 216 23.76 -1.20 -17.82
N SER A 217 24.16 -0.18 -17.06
CA SER A 217 25.34 0.62 -17.32
C SER A 217 26.17 0.82 -16.05
N ASP A 218 27.48 0.87 -16.22
CA ASP A 218 28.41 1.21 -15.13
C ASP A 218 28.43 2.72 -14.81
N GLN A 219 27.88 3.53 -15.70
CA GLN A 219 27.86 4.98 -15.60
C GLN A 219 26.57 5.55 -16.20
N ILE A 220 26.03 6.60 -15.56
CA ILE A 220 24.84 7.34 -15.99
C ILE A 220 25.24 8.79 -16.19
N SER A 221 24.88 9.37 -17.34
CA SER A 221 24.96 10.81 -17.57
C SER A 221 23.83 11.53 -16.81
N ILE A 222 24.16 12.51 -16.00
CA ILE A 222 23.18 13.30 -15.24
C ILE A 222 22.29 14.11 -16.18
N ALA A 223 22.85 14.67 -17.25
CA ALA A 223 22.09 15.45 -18.22
C ALA A 223 21.05 14.57 -18.96
N GLU A 224 21.46 13.38 -19.43
CA GLU A 224 20.55 12.43 -20.07
C GLU A 224 19.45 11.93 -19.10
N LEU A 225 19.82 11.66 -17.85
CA LEU A 225 18.87 11.30 -16.81
C LEU A 225 17.84 12.40 -16.57
N ALA A 226 18.28 13.64 -16.45
CA ALA A 226 17.40 14.80 -16.22
C ALA A 226 16.43 15.01 -17.39
N ASP A 227 16.92 14.91 -18.63
CA ASP A 227 16.08 15.05 -19.82
C ASP A 227 15.04 13.90 -19.92
N GLU A 228 15.45 12.68 -19.65
CA GLU A 228 14.52 11.54 -19.66
C GLU A 228 13.48 11.65 -18.56
N LEU A 229 13.86 12.04 -17.35
CA LEU A 229 12.92 12.22 -16.24
C LEU A 229 11.92 13.35 -16.51
N LYS A 230 12.39 14.45 -17.11
CA LYS A 230 11.54 15.57 -17.51
C LYS A 230 10.54 15.18 -18.58
N ASN A 231 10.92 14.30 -19.50
CA ASN A 231 10.04 13.82 -20.56
C ASN A 231 9.09 12.70 -20.10
N ALA A 232 9.54 11.82 -19.20
CA ALA A 232 8.76 10.69 -18.70
C ALA A 232 7.81 11.05 -17.55
N TYR A 233 8.22 12.04 -16.75
CA TYR A 233 7.51 12.46 -15.55
C TYR A 233 7.31 13.97 -15.59
N LEU A 234 6.12 14.42 -15.23
CA LEU A 234 5.74 15.83 -15.28
C LEU A 234 6.40 16.70 -14.18
N HIS A 235 7.29 16.13 -13.36
CA HIS A 235 8.01 16.85 -12.31
C HIS A 235 9.36 17.35 -12.83
N SER A 236 9.69 18.60 -12.52
CA SER A 236 11.02 19.13 -12.76
C SER A 236 12.02 18.40 -11.86
N PHE A 237 12.96 17.73 -12.48
CA PHE A 237 14.13 17.20 -11.81
C PHE A 237 15.09 18.36 -11.54
N ASP A 238 15.35 18.65 -10.29
CA ASP A 238 16.27 19.69 -9.88
C ASP A 238 17.54 19.10 -9.23
N GLU A 239 18.56 19.96 -9.06
CA GLU A 239 19.84 19.56 -8.46
C GLU A 239 19.68 19.04 -7.02
N ALA A 240 18.81 19.67 -6.24
CA ALA A 240 18.55 19.24 -4.86
C ALA A 240 17.90 17.85 -4.79
N SER A 241 16.98 17.55 -5.70
CA SER A 241 16.37 16.22 -5.82
C SER A 241 17.38 15.17 -6.24
N LEU A 242 18.31 15.50 -7.13
CA LEU A 242 19.38 14.59 -7.53
C LEU A 242 20.33 14.30 -6.37
N GLU A 243 20.83 15.34 -5.71
CA GLU A 243 21.74 15.20 -4.58
C GLU A 243 21.11 14.36 -3.46
N ASN A 244 19.84 14.61 -3.16
CA ASN A 244 19.13 13.81 -2.17
C ASN A 244 18.95 12.35 -2.62
N ALA A 245 18.64 12.09 -3.90
CA ALA A 245 18.52 10.72 -4.42
C ALA A 245 19.85 9.95 -4.35
N ILE A 246 20.98 10.62 -4.60
CA ILE A 246 22.31 10.04 -4.41
C ILE A 246 22.56 9.69 -2.94
N GLN A 247 22.28 10.60 -2.02
CA GLN A 247 22.40 10.36 -0.57
C GLN A 247 21.56 9.15 -0.12
N VAL A 248 20.35 9.03 -0.65
CA VAL A 248 19.49 7.85 -0.41
C VAL A 248 20.19 6.58 -0.89
N LEU A 249 20.71 6.55 -2.11
CA LEU A 249 21.35 5.38 -2.69
C LEU A 249 22.73 5.06 -2.11
N GLU A 250 23.36 5.98 -1.39
CA GLU A 250 24.57 5.77 -0.59
C GLU A 250 24.29 5.22 0.83
N GLY A 251 23.03 5.00 1.20
CA GLY A 251 22.66 4.51 2.55
C GLY A 251 22.67 5.58 3.63
N ARG A 252 22.73 6.85 3.25
CA ARG A 252 22.80 7.99 4.19
C ARG A 252 21.43 8.47 4.67
N PHE A 253 20.38 8.13 3.96
CA PHE A 253 19.03 8.54 4.31
C PHE A 253 18.43 7.65 5.41
N VAL A 254 18.75 7.99 6.65
CA VAL A 254 18.39 7.21 7.84
C VAL A 254 17.83 8.11 8.95
N SER A 255 17.08 7.53 9.87
CA SER A 255 16.46 8.27 10.97
C SER A 255 17.34 8.41 12.21
N LYS A 256 18.30 7.49 12.41
CA LYS A 256 19.18 7.39 13.58
C LYS A 256 20.57 6.94 13.19
N GLU A 257 21.57 7.32 14.00
CA GLU A 257 22.97 6.93 13.80
C GLU A 257 23.16 5.40 13.74
N ALA A 258 22.48 4.65 14.56
CA ALA A 258 22.55 3.18 14.53
C ALA A 258 22.11 2.59 13.18
N GLU A 259 21.14 3.21 12.50
CA GLU A 259 20.74 2.83 11.14
C GLU A 259 21.82 3.20 10.11
N TYR A 260 22.48 4.34 10.28
CA TYR A 260 23.59 4.71 9.42
C TYR A 260 24.73 3.71 9.49
N GLN A 261 25.14 3.31 10.70
CA GLN A 261 26.17 2.29 10.86
C GLN A 261 25.78 0.94 10.22
N LYS A 262 24.48 0.63 10.18
CA LYS A 262 23.97 -0.57 9.52
C LYS A 262 24.02 -0.49 8.00
N TYR A 263 23.64 0.66 7.41
CA TYR A 263 23.41 0.78 5.96
C TYR A 263 24.50 1.52 5.19
N LYS A 264 25.49 2.12 5.85
CA LYS A 264 26.57 2.90 5.21
C LYS A 264 27.36 2.14 4.13
N ASN A 265 27.33 0.82 4.13
CA ASN A 265 28.07 -0.03 3.20
C ASN A 265 27.14 -0.79 2.23
N ILE A 266 26.00 -0.19 1.84
CA ILE A 266 25.15 -0.83 0.82
C ILE A 266 25.81 -0.80 -0.57
N ASP A 267 26.80 0.06 -0.79
CA ASP A 267 27.72 0.10 -1.93
C ASP A 267 27.01 0.02 -3.29
N ILE A 268 26.06 0.90 -3.54
CA ILE A 268 25.33 0.97 -4.82
C ILE A 268 26.00 1.95 -5.75
N ILE A 269 26.20 3.19 -5.27
CA ILE A 269 26.85 4.27 -6.00
C ILE A 269 28.31 4.33 -5.57
N GLY A 270 29.18 4.44 -6.57
CA GLY A 270 30.60 4.73 -6.41
C GLY A 270 30.87 6.23 -6.47
N GLU A 271 31.94 6.60 -7.17
CA GLU A 271 32.24 8.01 -7.41
C GLU A 271 31.17 8.68 -8.28
N HIS A 272 30.81 9.89 -7.92
CA HIS A 272 29.94 10.74 -8.73
C HIS A 272 30.54 12.16 -8.79
N ASP A 273 30.22 12.85 -9.87
CA ASP A 273 30.58 14.24 -10.12
C ASP A 273 29.39 14.99 -10.72
N ALA A 274 29.56 16.25 -11.10
CA ALA A 274 28.49 17.05 -11.70
C ALA A 274 27.96 16.50 -13.06
N LYS A 275 28.63 15.53 -13.66
CA LYS A 275 28.29 14.99 -15.00
C LYS A 275 27.81 13.55 -14.95
N PHE A 276 28.36 12.75 -14.04
CA PHE A 276 28.15 11.29 -14.05
C PHE A 276 27.95 10.71 -12.66
N ILE A 277 27.06 9.72 -12.59
CA ILE A 277 26.90 8.80 -11.47
C ILE A 277 27.48 7.46 -11.90
N ARG A 278 28.40 6.88 -11.11
CA ARG A 278 29.05 5.60 -11.43
C ARG A 278 28.57 4.51 -10.50
N ARG A 279 28.40 3.33 -11.06
CA ARG A 279 28.05 2.12 -10.30
C ARG A 279 29.25 1.61 -9.50
N MET A 280 29.03 1.24 -8.24
CA MET A 280 30.05 0.57 -7.45
C MET A 280 30.40 -0.81 -8.02
N VAL A 281 31.68 -1.18 -8.08
CA VAL A 281 32.14 -2.47 -8.59
C VAL A 281 31.60 -3.64 -7.79
N SER A 282 31.50 -3.50 -6.45
CA SER A 282 30.91 -4.49 -5.57
C SER A 282 29.43 -4.73 -5.87
N TYR A 283 28.68 -3.67 -6.20
CA TYR A 283 27.28 -3.78 -6.61
C TYR A 283 27.13 -4.48 -7.97
N ALA A 284 27.99 -4.16 -8.95
CA ALA A 284 28.01 -4.84 -10.23
C ALA A 284 28.22 -6.35 -10.09
N LYS A 285 29.13 -6.79 -9.18
CA LYS A 285 29.34 -8.20 -8.87
C LYS A 285 28.10 -8.85 -8.24
N ARG A 286 27.44 -8.17 -7.30
CA ARG A 286 26.20 -8.68 -6.68
C ARG A 286 25.05 -8.82 -7.69
N LEU A 287 24.95 -7.93 -8.67
CA LEU A 287 23.95 -8.06 -9.74
C LEU A 287 24.15 -9.29 -10.66
N GLN A 288 25.30 -9.95 -10.61
CA GLN A 288 25.51 -11.24 -11.30
C GLN A 288 24.83 -12.39 -10.57
N HIS A 289 24.50 -12.19 -9.29
CA HIS A 289 23.78 -13.17 -8.50
C HIS A 289 22.30 -13.16 -8.90
N ARG A 290 21.86 -14.23 -9.55
CA ARG A 290 20.53 -14.30 -10.20
C ARG A 290 19.35 -13.96 -9.30
N GLU A 291 19.35 -14.46 -8.06
CA GLU A 291 18.21 -14.23 -7.15
C GLU A 291 18.17 -12.78 -6.65
N PHE A 292 19.33 -12.22 -6.31
CA PHE A 292 19.45 -10.82 -5.92
C PHE A 292 19.00 -9.89 -7.07
N TYR A 293 19.50 -10.15 -8.29
CA TYR A 293 19.08 -9.40 -9.48
C TYR A 293 17.57 -9.38 -9.65
N LYS A 294 16.92 -10.57 -9.55
CA LYS A 294 15.47 -10.67 -9.71
C LYS A 294 14.69 -9.89 -8.66
N GLN A 295 15.08 -9.99 -7.38
CA GLN A 295 14.41 -9.28 -6.31
C GLN A 295 14.63 -7.76 -6.39
N MET A 296 15.80 -7.32 -6.83
CA MET A 296 16.09 -5.91 -7.08
C MET A 296 15.29 -5.37 -8.28
N ASP A 297 15.25 -6.10 -9.40
CA ASP A 297 14.44 -5.72 -10.58
C ASP A 297 12.95 -5.62 -10.21
N ASP A 298 12.45 -6.59 -9.47
CA ASP A 298 11.06 -6.61 -9.00
C ASP A 298 10.74 -5.43 -8.09
N LEU A 299 11.61 -5.12 -7.13
CA LEU A 299 11.49 -3.96 -6.25
C LEU A 299 11.41 -2.64 -7.05
N ILE A 300 12.30 -2.45 -8.01
CA ILE A 300 12.34 -1.25 -8.86
C ILE A 300 11.06 -1.14 -9.69
N ARG A 301 10.62 -2.23 -10.30
CA ARG A 301 9.40 -2.26 -11.10
C ARG A 301 8.16 -1.93 -10.28
N VAL A 302 8.05 -2.51 -9.08
CA VAL A 302 6.93 -2.22 -8.18
C VAL A 302 6.95 -0.76 -7.76
N GLY A 303 8.10 -0.21 -7.35
CA GLY A 303 8.21 1.18 -6.95
C GLY A 303 7.83 2.15 -8.08
N LEU A 304 8.32 1.93 -9.31
CA LEU A 304 7.98 2.74 -10.47
C LEU A 304 6.50 2.61 -10.86
N ARG A 305 5.94 1.41 -10.80
CA ARG A 305 4.52 1.19 -11.07
C ARG A 305 3.63 1.90 -10.05
N ARG A 306 4.00 1.83 -8.76
CA ARG A 306 3.30 2.58 -7.70
C ARG A 306 3.35 4.09 -7.94
N TYR A 307 4.51 4.61 -8.34
CA TYR A 307 4.63 6.00 -8.71
C TYR A 307 3.66 6.36 -9.83
N GLN A 308 3.66 5.63 -10.93
CA GLN A 308 2.77 5.88 -12.07
C GLN A 308 1.28 5.82 -11.70
N ASP A 309 0.90 4.85 -10.88
CA ASP A 309 -0.50 4.64 -10.54
C ASP A 309 -1.05 5.66 -9.54
N LYS A 310 -0.23 6.12 -8.58
CA LYS A 310 -0.65 6.96 -7.45
C LYS A 310 -0.14 8.39 -7.51
N PHE A 311 1.12 8.58 -7.79
CA PHE A 311 1.80 9.88 -7.60
C PHE A 311 2.11 10.60 -8.91
N GLY A 312 2.15 9.90 -10.02
CA GLY A 312 2.47 10.45 -11.34
C GLY A 312 1.29 11.06 -12.10
N LYS A 313 0.06 10.90 -11.62
CA LYS A 313 -1.16 11.25 -12.40
C LYS A 313 -1.75 12.62 -12.09
N ASN A 314 -1.43 13.24 -10.96
CA ASN A 314 -2.07 14.48 -10.52
C ASN A 314 -1.05 15.58 -10.22
N LEU A 315 -0.97 16.52 -11.13
CA LEU A 315 -0.12 17.72 -11.01
C LEU A 315 -0.91 18.95 -10.57
N ALA A 316 -2.07 18.78 -9.99
CA ALA A 316 -2.94 19.88 -9.63
C ALA A 316 -2.51 20.64 -8.36
N THR A 317 -1.31 20.37 -7.82
CA THR A 317 -0.77 21.10 -6.66
C THR A 317 0.55 21.78 -7.05
N ASP A 318 0.81 22.94 -6.48
CA ASP A 318 2.08 23.69 -6.66
C ASP A 318 3.28 23.00 -5.98
N GLY A 319 3.16 21.75 -5.54
CA GLY A 319 4.16 21.00 -4.81
C GLY A 319 4.21 19.50 -5.18
N PRO A 320 5.11 18.74 -4.54
CA PRO A 320 5.35 17.34 -4.86
C PRO A 320 4.27 16.37 -4.32
N PHE A 321 3.21 16.90 -3.69
CA PHE A 321 2.17 16.10 -3.05
C PHE A 321 0.93 15.98 -3.93
N VAL A 322 0.37 14.78 -3.98
CA VAL A 322 -0.92 14.50 -4.64
C VAL A 322 -2.03 14.61 -3.60
N LEU A 323 -3.05 15.38 -3.91
CA LEU A 323 -4.16 15.60 -3.00
C LEU A 323 -4.92 14.30 -2.72
N TYR A 324 -5.28 14.09 -1.46
CA TYR A 324 -5.97 12.89 -0.92
C TYR A 324 -5.11 11.61 -0.83
N GLU A 325 -3.86 11.60 -1.31
CA GLU A 325 -2.94 10.49 -1.06
C GLU A 325 -2.38 10.52 0.36
N LYS A 326 -1.99 9.35 0.85
CA LYS A 326 -1.43 9.20 2.20
C LYS A 326 0.09 9.15 2.15
N TYR A 327 0.71 9.92 3.01
CA TYR A 327 2.16 10.03 3.12
C TYR A 327 2.62 9.68 4.53
N SER A 328 3.62 8.83 4.64
CA SER A 328 4.35 8.64 5.89
C SER A 328 5.34 9.79 6.11
N ARG A 329 5.87 9.92 7.35
CA ARG A 329 6.93 10.90 7.64
C ARG A 329 8.17 10.72 6.75
N ARG A 330 8.49 9.49 6.40
CA ARG A 330 9.57 9.16 5.45
C ARG A 330 9.25 9.66 4.05
N ASP A 331 8.04 9.45 3.58
CA ASP A 331 7.63 9.90 2.25
C ASP A 331 7.70 11.43 2.15
N VAL A 332 7.23 12.15 3.17
CA VAL A 332 7.38 13.60 3.26
C VAL A 332 8.86 14.00 3.24
N SER A 333 9.73 13.29 3.99
CA SER A 333 11.16 13.60 4.01
C SER A 333 11.83 13.43 2.64
N LEU A 334 11.43 12.40 1.89
CA LEU A 334 11.92 12.17 0.53
C LEU A 334 11.44 13.27 -0.43
N LEU A 335 10.14 13.58 -0.42
CA LEU A 335 9.55 14.58 -1.31
C LEU A 335 10.06 15.99 -1.04
N MET A 336 10.42 16.30 0.21
CA MET A 336 10.98 17.58 0.63
C MET A 336 12.53 17.60 0.59
N ASN A 337 13.17 16.64 -0.04
CA ASN A 337 14.62 16.51 -0.16
C ASN A 337 15.37 16.65 1.18
N CYS A 338 14.80 16.11 2.28
CA CYS A 338 15.44 16.15 3.58
C CYS A 338 16.73 15.32 3.57
N GLY A 339 17.79 15.80 4.20
CA GLY A 339 19.06 15.06 4.31
C GLY A 339 18.99 13.81 5.21
N ARG A 340 17.81 13.54 5.84
CA ARG A 340 17.59 12.38 6.69
C ARG A 340 16.11 11.96 6.73
N ASP A 341 15.87 10.71 7.07
CA ASP A 341 14.53 10.17 7.34
C ASP A 341 13.97 10.73 8.66
N LEU A 342 12.84 11.42 8.59
CA LEU A 342 12.16 12.01 9.74
C LEU A 342 11.19 11.04 10.45
N SER A 343 11.17 9.76 10.11
CA SER A 343 10.23 8.80 10.68
C SER A 343 10.37 8.58 12.20
N SER A 344 11.51 8.93 12.79
CA SER A 344 11.76 8.82 14.24
C SER A 344 11.27 10.04 15.05
N ILE A 345 10.73 11.07 14.39
CA ILE A 345 10.20 12.25 15.09
C ILE A 345 8.91 11.86 15.81
N MET A 346 8.86 12.11 17.12
CA MET A 346 7.71 11.74 17.95
C MET A 346 6.56 12.75 17.88
N TYR A 347 6.85 14.00 17.49
CA TYR A 347 5.85 15.06 17.44
C TYR A 347 4.96 14.96 16.20
N GLY A 348 3.67 15.28 16.35
CA GLY A 348 2.70 15.29 15.26
C GLY A 348 2.87 16.44 14.28
N MET A 349 3.79 17.40 14.53
CA MET A 349 4.04 18.55 13.65
C MET A 349 5.52 18.70 13.38
N LYS A 350 5.87 19.06 12.13
CA LYS A 350 7.24 19.35 11.73
C LYS A 350 7.30 20.48 10.70
N ARG A 351 8.13 21.49 10.95
CA ARG A 351 8.49 22.48 9.94
C ARG A 351 9.67 21.98 9.09
N ILE A 352 9.54 22.09 7.76
CA ILE A 352 10.56 21.77 6.77
C ILE A 352 10.59 22.94 5.78
N GLY A 353 11.67 23.72 5.76
CA GLY A 353 11.70 24.97 5.01
C GLY A 353 10.63 25.94 5.53
N ASP A 354 9.80 26.44 4.63
CA ASP A 354 8.69 27.33 4.95
C ASP A 354 7.38 26.58 5.20
N ASP A 355 7.33 25.29 4.94
CA ASP A 355 6.15 24.45 5.09
C ASP A 355 6.05 23.82 6.49
N VAL A 356 4.82 23.64 6.95
CA VAL A 356 4.49 22.97 8.21
C VAL A 356 3.67 21.72 7.89
N PHE A 357 4.21 20.54 8.25
CA PHE A 357 3.55 19.25 8.08
C PHE A 357 2.92 18.80 9.38
N ILE A 358 1.63 18.47 9.33
CA ILE A 358 0.87 17.93 10.45
C ILE A 358 0.56 16.46 10.15
N PHE A 359 1.06 15.57 11.01
CA PHE A 359 0.86 14.12 10.89
C PHE A 359 -0.24 13.68 11.85
N ILE A 360 -1.37 13.26 11.29
CA ILE A 360 -2.60 12.99 12.02
C ILE A 360 -2.84 11.48 12.10
N THR A 361 -3.24 11.02 13.27
CA THR A 361 -3.77 9.68 13.50
C THR A 361 -5.25 9.81 13.87
N TYR A 362 -6.13 9.43 12.94
CA TYR A 362 -7.58 9.65 13.09
C TYR A 362 -8.25 8.86 14.22
N HIS A 363 -7.65 7.78 14.68
CA HIS A 363 -8.24 6.97 15.73
C HIS A 363 -7.18 6.32 16.60
N LYS A 364 -7.34 6.43 17.91
CA LYS A 364 -6.55 5.69 18.88
C LYS A 364 -7.45 4.67 19.57
N VAL A 365 -6.92 3.48 19.79
CA VAL A 365 -7.63 2.39 20.44
C VAL A 365 -8.07 2.83 21.83
N GLY A 366 -9.39 2.82 22.08
CA GLY A 366 -9.97 3.13 23.38
C GLY A 366 -11.08 4.20 23.42
N ALA A 367 -11.29 4.96 22.34
CA ALA A 367 -12.30 6.03 22.31
C ALA A 367 -13.66 5.52 21.81
N GLU A 368 -14.33 4.65 22.53
CA GLU A 368 -15.72 4.22 22.25
C GLU A 368 -16.76 4.86 23.15
N SER A 369 -16.45 5.90 23.89
CA SER A 369 -17.46 6.65 24.64
C SER A 369 -17.07 8.11 24.76
N ASP A 370 -18.05 8.99 24.76
CA ASP A 370 -17.93 10.42 25.10
C ASP A 370 -17.34 10.70 26.50
N GLU A 371 -16.95 9.66 27.21
CA GLU A 371 -16.25 9.72 28.49
C GLU A 371 -14.79 9.36 28.29
N LEU A 372 -13.95 10.37 28.38
CA LEU A 372 -12.49 10.33 28.45
C LEU A 372 -12.01 9.39 29.56
N GLN A 373 -11.79 8.10 29.24
CA GLN A 373 -11.02 7.22 30.11
C GLN A 373 -9.55 7.30 29.74
N TYR A 374 -8.79 8.00 30.58
CA TYR A 374 -7.33 7.99 30.53
C TYR A 374 -6.82 6.61 30.93
N ALA A 375 -6.38 5.80 29.97
CA ALA A 375 -5.57 4.64 30.29
C ALA A 375 -4.20 5.12 30.81
N GLU A 376 -3.81 4.67 32.00
CA GLU A 376 -2.54 5.05 32.63
C GLU A 376 -1.37 4.92 31.67
N GLY A 377 -0.71 6.03 31.37
CA GLY A 377 0.58 6.10 30.71
C GLY A 377 0.61 6.31 29.18
N LYS A 378 -0.53 6.45 28.48
CA LYS A 378 -0.56 6.84 27.06
C LYS A 378 -1.45 8.08 26.88
N PRO A 379 -0.93 9.17 26.26
CA PRO A 379 -1.75 10.34 25.97
C PRO A 379 -2.85 9.96 24.96
N ASP A 380 -4.08 10.26 25.34
CA ASP A 380 -5.24 10.15 24.47
C ASP A 380 -5.40 11.47 23.70
N TYR A 381 -5.49 11.40 22.36
CA TYR A 381 -5.67 12.57 21.52
C TYR A 381 -6.98 12.42 20.75
N ALA A 382 -7.82 13.45 20.81
CA ALA A 382 -9.09 13.50 20.09
C ALA A 382 -8.97 14.38 18.84
N ASP A 383 -8.09 14.01 17.91
CA ASP A 383 -7.96 14.73 16.65
C ASP A 383 -9.19 14.47 15.77
N ALA A 384 -9.95 15.51 15.44
CA ALA A 384 -11.15 15.39 14.63
C ALA A 384 -11.50 16.70 13.91
N PHE A 385 -12.23 16.57 12.78
CA PHE A 385 -12.94 17.71 12.22
C PHE A 385 -14.16 18.01 13.08
N THR A 386 -14.26 19.23 13.60
CA THR A 386 -15.43 19.71 14.36
C THR A 386 -16.55 20.18 13.42
N ASP A 387 -16.19 20.64 12.24
CA ASP A 387 -17.08 20.91 11.11
C ASP A 387 -16.30 20.73 9.78
N SER A 388 -16.89 21.10 8.65
CA SER A 388 -16.28 20.93 7.32
C SER A 388 -14.98 21.73 7.11
N MET A 389 -14.68 22.70 7.97
CA MET A 389 -13.57 23.65 7.80
C MET A 389 -12.61 23.69 8.99
N ILE A 390 -13.00 23.19 10.17
CA ILE A 390 -12.22 23.31 11.39
C ILE A 390 -11.73 21.93 11.82
N PHE A 391 -10.41 21.77 11.86
CA PHE A 391 -9.75 20.59 12.38
C PHE A 391 -9.22 20.84 13.78
N ARG A 392 -9.75 20.10 14.76
CA ARG A 392 -9.24 20.09 16.15
C ARG A 392 -8.05 19.13 16.21
N TRP A 393 -6.91 19.64 16.61
CA TRP A 393 -5.69 18.89 16.79
C TRP A 393 -5.12 19.11 18.20
N ASP A 394 -4.89 18.01 18.91
CA ASP A 394 -4.32 18.04 20.25
C ASP A 394 -2.78 17.97 20.14
N SER A 395 -2.10 19.10 20.40
CA SER A 395 -0.65 19.14 20.45
C SER A 395 -0.13 18.47 21.73
N GLN A 396 0.95 17.71 21.62
CA GLN A 396 1.69 17.30 22.81
C GLN A 396 2.27 18.52 23.47
N ILE A 397 1.95 18.73 24.74
CA ILE A 397 2.64 19.70 25.57
C ILE A 397 4.05 19.15 25.79
N GLY A 398 5.05 19.72 25.10
CA GLY A 398 6.43 19.41 25.36
C GLY A 398 6.73 19.80 26.82
N LYS A 399 7.27 18.87 27.60
CA LYS A 399 7.97 19.26 28.81
C LYS A 399 9.15 20.11 28.34
N GLY A 400 9.08 21.42 28.65
CA GLY A 400 10.14 22.39 28.40
C GLY A 400 11.44 22.00 29.09
#